data_aa5e2959e0be701f0f11ae5bb6a27b03
#
_entry.id   aa5e2959e0be701f0f11ae5bb6a27b03
#
_cell.length_a   1.000
_cell.length_b   1.000
_cell.length_c   1.000
_cell.angle_alpha   90.00
_cell.angle_beta   90.00
_cell.angle_gamma   90.00
#
_symmetry.space_group_name_H-M   'P 1'
#
loop_
_entity.id
_entity.type
_entity.pdbx_description
1 polymer ?
#
loop_
_entity_poly.entity_id
_entity_poly.type
_entity_poly.pdbx_seq_one_letter_code
_entity_poly.pdbx_strand_id
1 'polypeptide(L)'
;SGDGVKDVFKILVKTGDRTIPLFRLSGGEAYWVDLSIRAALFLVWRVRNPDNILDILMIDEGLGKIDDGKRRILIDVLKYLSTKVKYILIITHTNLKNLVDEFDNIITVSKIGGISQIS
;
A
#
# COMPACT_ATOMS: atom_id res chain seq x y z
N SER A 1 19.71 38.36 -1.26
CA SER A 1 18.45 37.61 -1.54
C SER A 1 18.80 36.40 -2.38
N GLY A 2 19.01 35.27 -1.71
CA GLY A 2 19.28 34.02 -2.38
C GLY A 2 17.98 33.41 -2.87
N ASP A 3 17.80 33.35 -4.16
CA ASP A 3 16.82 32.44 -4.80
C ASP A 3 17.30 31.01 -4.56
N GLY A 4 16.88 30.44 -3.44
CA GLY A 4 17.07 29.03 -3.19
C GLY A 4 16.26 28.25 -4.22
N VAL A 5 16.94 27.59 -5.16
CA VAL A 5 16.34 26.60 -6.04
C VAL A 5 15.73 25.53 -5.14
N LYS A 6 14.40 25.54 -5.00
CA LYS A 6 13.69 24.44 -4.35
C LYS A 6 13.73 23.26 -5.31
N ASP A 7 14.54 22.28 -5.01
CA ASP A 7 14.50 21.00 -5.70
C ASP A 7 13.12 20.37 -5.47
N VAL A 8 12.28 20.48 -6.49
CA VAL A 8 10.93 19.90 -6.45
C VAL A 8 11.02 18.47 -6.97
N PHE A 9 10.91 17.52 -6.08
CA PHE A 9 10.79 16.11 -6.45
C PHE A 9 9.43 15.87 -7.11
N LYS A 10 9.43 15.46 -8.38
CA LYS A 10 8.22 15.14 -9.13
C LYS A 10 8.25 13.69 -9.58
N ILE A 11 7.16 12.98 -9.30
CA ILE A 11 6.93 11.64 -9.83
C ILE A 11 6.10 11.78 -11.11
N LEU A 12 6.66 11.29 -12.21
CA LEU A 12 6.00 11.23 -13.50
C LEU A 12 5.69 9.77 -13.83
N VAL A 13 4.47 9.50 -14.26
CA VAL A 13 4.00 8.18 -14.62
C VAL A 13 3.85 8.11 -16.14
N LYS A 14 4.52 7.16 -16.78
CA LYS A 14 4.38 6.92 -18.20
C LYS A 14 3.28 5.88 -18.44
N THR A 15 2.25 6.26 -19.18
CA THR A 15 1.15 5.39 -19.58
C THR A 15 1.03 5.42 -21.09
N GLY A 16 1.50 4.37 -21.77
CA GLY A 16 1.61 4.37 -23.23
C GLY A 16 2.53 5.50 -23.71
N ASP A 17 2.04 6.36 -24.58
CA ASP A 17 2.79 7.51 -25.12
C ASP A 17 2.66 8.79 -24.27
N ARG A 18 1.91 8.73 -23.17
CA ARG A 18 1.68 9.89 -22.30
C ARG A 18 2.53 9.82 -21.03
N THR A 19 3.08 10.96 -20.64
CA THR A 19 3.74 11.15 -19.36
C THR A 19 2.88 12.09 -18.52
N ILE A 20 2.39 11.61 -17.39
CA ILE A 20 1.41 12.31 -16.54
C ILE A 20 2.01 12.47 -15.14
N PRO A 21 1.95 13.66 -14.53
CA PRO A 21 2.31 13.82 -13.13
C PRO A 21 1.40 12.97 -12.23
N LEU A 22 1.96 12.38 -11.17
CA LEU A 22 1.24 11.49 -10.25
C LEU A 22 -0.05 12.11 -9.71
N PHE A 23 -0.04 13.40 -9.41
CA PHE A 23 -1.22 14.11 -8.87
C PHE A 23 -2.39 14.26 -9.87
N ARG A 24 -2.17 14.00 -11.15
CA ARG A 24 -3.22 14.02 -12.20
C ARG A 24 -3.85 12.66 -12.44
N LEU A 25 -3.37 11.61 -11.80
CA LEU A 25 -3.96 10.29 -11.90
C LEU A 25 -5.28 10.24 -11.09
N SER A 26 -6.20 9.35 -11.49
CA SER A 26 -7.35 9.02 -10.66
C SER A 26 -6.91 8.44 -9.33
N GLY A 27 -7.77 8.51 -8.29
CA GLY A 27 -7.44 7.98 -6.96
C GLY A 27 -7.02 6.50 -6.99
N GLY A 28 -7.69 5.69 -7.80
CA GLY A 28 -7.34 4.27 -7.96
C GLY A 28 -6.02 4.05 -8.69
N GLU A 29 -5.73 4.83 -9.75
CA GLU A 29 -4.45 4.75 -10.47
C GLU A 29 -3.29 5.25 -9.61
N ALA A 30 -3.48 6.36 -8.91
CA ALA A 30 -2.49 6.90 -7.99
C ALA A 30 -2.17 5.92 -6.87
N TYR A 31 -3.17 5.20 -6.36
CA TYR A 31 -2.98 4.16 -5.35
C TYR A 31 -2.03 3.06 -5.82
N TRP A 32 -2.21 2.54 -7.04
CA TRP A 32 -1.34 1.50 -7.58
C TRP A 32 0.11 1.95 -7.73
N VAL A 33 0.31 3.19 -8.19
CA VAL A 33 1.65 3.77 -8.31
C VAL A 33 2.29 3.96 -6.93
N ASP A 34 1.54 4.48 -5.95
CA ASP A 34 2.03 4.67 -4.58
C ASP A 34 2.41 3.34 -3.94
N LEU A 35 1.55 2.32 -4.04
CA LEU A 35 1.83 0.98 -3.54
C LEU A 35 3.10 0.39 -4.18
N SER A 36 3.24 0.54 -5.50
CA SER A 36 4.40 0.02 -6.24
C SER A 36 5.70 0.68 -5.80
N ILE A 37 5.69 2.00 -5.59
CA ILE A 37 6.87 2.75 -5.13
C ILE A 37 7.24 2.32 -3.72
N ARG A 38 6.28 2.24 -2.80
CA ARG A 38 6.52 1.81 -1.42
C ARG A 38 7.08 0.40 -1.35
N ALA A 39 6.47 -0.54 -2.09
CA ALA A 39 6.95 -1.91 -2.16
C ALA A 39 8.39 -1.98 -2.72
N ALA A 40 8.68 -1.26 -3.80
CA ALA A 40 10.00 -1.22 -4.40
C ALA A 40 11.06 -0.65 -3.45
N LEU A 41 10.77 0.48 -2.80
CA LEU A 41 11.67 1.10 -1.83
C LEU A 41 11.92 0.19 -0.63
N PHE A 42 10.88 -0.47 -0.13
CA PHE A 42 10.99 -1.42 0.97
C PHE A 42 11.88 -2.61 0.59
N LEU A 43 11.70 -3.19 -0.60
CA LEU A 43 12.51 -4.32 -1.08
C LEU A 43 13.98 -3.92 -1.28
N VAL A 44 14.25 -2.74 -1.84
CA VAL A 44 15.61 -2.21 -1.99
C VAL A 44 16.27 -2.00 -0.62
N TRP A 45 15.53 -1.40 0.32
CA TRP A 45 16.03 -1.19 1.67
C TRP A 45 16.35 -2.51 2.37
N ARG A 46 15.49 -3.51 2.24
CA ARG A 46 15.67 -4.83 2.83
C ARG A 46 16.93 -5.54 2.30
N VAL A 47 17.16 -5.48 0.98
CA VAL A 47 18.38 -6.05 0.37
C VAL A 47 19.65 -5.40 0.92
N ARG A 48 19.61 -4.08 1.19
CA ARG A 48 20.73 -3.34 1.74
C ARG A 48 20.93 -3.51 3.24
N ASN A 49 19.91 -4.01 3.95
CA ASN A 49 19.91 -4.19 5.41
C ASN A 49 19.46 -5.61 5.79
N PRO A 50 20.23 -6.65 5.41
CA PRO A 50 19.82 -8.04 5.57
C PRO A 50 19.65 -8.46 7.04
N ASP A 51 20.35 -7.81 7.95
CA ASP A 51 20.31 -8.10 9.39
C ASP A 51 19.16 -7.38 10.13
N ASN A 52 18.35 -6.61 9.41
CA ASN A 52 17.27 -5.88 10.03
C ASN A 52 16.09 -6.82 10.38
N ILE A 53 15.65 -6.73 11.63
CA ILE A 53 14.58 -7.58 12.21
C ILE A 53 13.19 -7.12 11.73
N LEU A 54 13.04 -5.85 11.31
CA LEU A 54 11.77 -5.29 10.84
C LEU A 54 11.50 -5.70 9.39
N ASP A 55 10.78 -6.78 9.22
CA ASP A 55 10.38 -7.33 7.93
C ASP A 55 8.85 -7.25 7.79
N ILE A 56 8.32 -6.04 7.94
CA ILE A 56 6.88 -5.74 7.89
C ILE A 56 6.62 -4.65 6.84
N LEU A 57 5.80 -4.97 5.85
CA LEU A 57 5.23 -4.00 4.94
C LEU A 57 3.85 -3.58 5.46
N MET A 58 3.68 -2.30 5.79
CA MET A 58 2.41 -1.77 6.26
C MET A 58 1.67 -1.02 5.13
N ILE A 59 0.41 -1.37 4.94
CA ILE A 59 -0.47 -0.75 3.95
C ILE A 59 -1.69 -0.23 4.68
N ASP A 60 -1.82 1.10 4.73
CA ASP A 60 -2.94 1.79 5.37
C ASP A 60 -3.96 2.25 4.34
N GLU A 61 -5.25 2.02 4.62
CA GLU A 61 -6.40 2.48 3.80
C GLU A 61 -6.38 2.03 2.33
N GLY A 62 -5.74 0.91 2.03
CA GLY A 62 -5.54 0.48 0.64
C GLY A 62 -6.79 -0.04 -0.07
N LEU A 63 -7.59 -0.86 0.61
CA LEU A 63 -8.67 -1.62 -0.02
C LEU A 63 -9.89 -0.77 -0.39
N GLY A 64 -10.15 0.31 0.34
CA GLY A 64 -11.30 1.20 0.09
C GLY A 64 -11.17 2.09 -1.15
N LYS A 65 -9.94 2.29 -1.64
CA LYS A 65 -9.66 3.14 -2.82
C LYS A 65 -9.74 2.40 -4.16
N ILE A 66 -9.98 1.10 -4.11
CA ILE A 66 -9.97 0.22 -5.27
C ILE A 66 -11.37 -0.36 -5.45
N ASP A 67 -11.84 -0.40 -6.69
CA ASP A 67 -13.10 -1.07 -7.03
C ASP A 67 -13.03 -2.59 -6.78
N ASP A 68 -14.18 -3.22 -6.62
CA ASP A 68 -14.27 -4.65 -6.28
C ASP A 68 -13.55 -5.55 -7.29
N GLY A 69 -13.61 -5.23 -8.58
CA GLY A 69 -12.94 -6.00 -9.63
C GLY A 69 -11.42 -5.98 -9.50
N LYS A 70 -10.85 -4.87 -9.06
CA LYS A 70 -9.40 -4.71 -8.88
C LYS A 70 -8.91 -5.18 -7.52
N ARG A 71 -9.77 -5.39 -6.54
CA ARG A 71 -9.39 -5.96 -5.24
C ARG A 71 -8.75 -7.32 -5.35
N ARG A 72 -9.26 -8.16 -6.26
CA ARG A 72 -8.64 -9.46 -6.50
C ARG A 72 -7.21 -9.35 -7.00
N ILE A 73 -6.96 -8.42 -7.92
CA ILE A 73 -5.61 -8.14 -8.41
C ILE A 73 -4.69 -7.69 -7.27
N LEU A 74 -5.20 -6.85 -6.36
CA LEU A 74 -4.44 -6.43 -5.19
C LEU A 74 -4.04 -7.64 -4.32
N ILE A 75 -4.98 -8.54 -4.04
CA ILE A 75 -4.70 -9.75 -3.26
C ILE A 75 -3.60 -10.58 -3.93
N ASP A 76 -3.65 -10.75 -5.24
CA ASP A 76 -2.61 -11.50 -5.97
C ASP A 76 -1.23 -10.80 -5.88
N VAL A 77 -1.19 -9.47 -5.96
CA VAL A 77 0.03 -8.69 -5.73
C VAL A 77 0.54 -8.86 -4.29
N LEU A 78 -0.34 -8.81 -3.29
CA LEU A 78 0.02 -8.99 -1.88
C LEU A 78 0.55 -10.39 -1.61
N LYS A 79 -0.05 -11.42 -2.21
CA LYS A 79 0.44 -12.80 -2.15
C LYS A 79 1.84 -12.92 -2.75
N TYR A 80 2.10 -12.27 -3.87
CA TYR A 80 3.44 -12.22 -4.44
C TYR A 80 4.43 -11.52 -3.48
N LEU A 81 4.06 -10.37 -2.94
CA LEU A 81 4.90 -9.64 -1.98
C LEU A 81 5.16 -10.46 -0.70
N SER A 82 4.21 -11.26 -0.24
CA SER A 82 4.36 -12.12 0.94
C SER A 82 5.44 -13.20 0.76
N THR A 83 5.82 -13.51 -0.47
CA THR A 83 6.99 -14.38 -0.74
C THR A 83 8.33 -13.65 -0.53
N LYS A 84 8.32 -12.33 -0.47
CA LYS A 84 9.52 -11.47 -0.37
C LYS A 84 9.68 -10.85 1.02
N VAL A 85 8.61 -10.67 1.78
CA VAL A 85 8.59 -10.04 3.10
C VAL A 85 7.95 -10.99 4.12
N LYS A 86 8.36 -10.89 5.38
CA LYS A 86 7.88 -11.80 6.41
C LYS A 86 6.43 -11.51 6.81
N TYR A 87 6.08 -10.24 6.93
CA TYR A 87 4.75 -9.80 7.32
C TYR A 87 4.24 -8.69 6.41
N ILE A 88 2.95 -8.75 6.08
CA ILE A 88 2.22 -7.67 5.45
C ILE A 88 1.06 -7.33 6.39
N LEU A 89 1.02 -6.09 6.89
CA LEU A 89 -0.06 -5.58 7.71
C LEU A 89 -0.93 -4.63 6.87
N ILE A 90 -2.21 -4.97 6.75
CA ILE A 90 -3.18 -4.15 6.03
C ILE A 90 -4.17 -3.57 7.05
N ILE A 91 -4.31 -2.25 7.05
CA ILE A 91 -5.28 -1.54 7.86
C ILE A 91 -6.39 -1.06 6.92
N THR A 92 -7.62 -1.41 7.21
CA THR A 92 -8.77 -1.04 6.38
C THR A 92 -10.06 -0.98 7.19
N HIS A 93 -10.98 -0.11 6.80
CA HIS A 93 -12.35 -0.10 7.28
C HIS A 93 -13.32 -0.78 6.28
N THR A 94 -12.80 -1.28 5.17
CA THR A 94 -13.59 -1.94 4.13
C THR A 94 -14.05 -3.32 4.59
N ASN A 95 -15.29 -3.67 4.30
CA ASN A 95 -15.81 -4.99 4.58
C ASN A 95 -15.11 -6.06 3.74
N LEU A 96 -14.44 -7.00 4.41
CA LEU A 96 -13.64 -8.06 3.80
C LEU A 96 -14.40 -9.38 3.60
N LYS A 97 -15.75 -9.41 3.73
CA LYS A 97 -16.55 -10.66 3.75
C LYS A 97 -16.16 -11.68 2.69
N ASN A 98 -15.83 -11.22 1.48
CA ASN A 98 -15.47 -12.09 0.36
C ASN A 98 -13.96 -12.37 0.24
N LEU A 99 -13.15 -11.82 1.15
CA LEU A 99 -11.70 -11.91 1.11
C LEU A 99 -11.09 -12.43 2.42
N VAL A 100 -11.93 -12.81 3.39
CA VAL A 100 -11.48 -13.28 4.71
C VAL A 100 -10.50 -14.44 4.61
N ASP A 101 -10.78 -15.39 3.72
CA ASP A 101 -9.96 -16.59 3.53
C ASP A 101 -8.61 -16.32 2.85
N GLU A 102 -8.39 -15.09 2.39
CA GLU A 102 -7.14 -14.68 1.75
C GLU A 102 -6.10 -14.17 2.75
N PHE A 103 -6.48 -14.01 4.02
CA PHE A 103 -5.62 -13.52 5.10
C PHE A 103 -5.37 -14.59 6.15
N ASP A 104 -4.14 -14.69 6.62
CA ASP A 104 -3.76 -15.65 7.68
C ASP A 104 -4.42 -15.29 9.03
N ASN A 105 -4.51 -13.98 9.33
CA ASN A 105 -5.11 -13.46 10.55
C ASN A 105 -5.87 -12.17 10.29
N ILE A 106 -7.00 -12.00 10.95
CA ILE A 106 -7.80 -10.77 10.93
C ILE A 106 -8.01 -10.31 12.37
N ILE A 107 -7.67 -9.06 12.62
CA ILE A 107 -7.95 -8.39 13.88
C ILE A 107 -9.03 -7.36 13.64
N THR A 108 -10.16 -7.51 14.30
CA THR A 108 -11.25 -6.55 14.22
C THR A 108 -11.17 -5.58 15.39
N VAL A 109 -11.15 -4.28 15.09
CA VAL A 109 -11.23 -3.22 16.09
C VAL A 109 -12.61 -2.56 15.98
N SER A 110 -13.35 -2.58 17.04
CA SER A 110 -14.68 -1.95 17.12
C SER A 110 -14.75 -0.98 18.28
N LYS A 111 -15.65 -0.01 18.19
CA LYS A 111 -15.94 0.95 19.27
C LYS A 111 -17.34 0.73 19.78
N ILE A 112 -17.46 0.32 21.05
CA ILE A 112 -18.72 0.07 21.71
C ILE A 112 -18.81 0.97 22.97
N GLY A 113 -19.84 1.82 23.05
CA GLY A 113 -20.00 2.74 24.18
C GLY A 113 -18.82 3.68 24.40
N GLY A 114 -18.13 4.09 23.33
CA GLY A 114 -16.95 4.96 23.41
C GLY A 114 -15.63 4.26 23.70
N ILE A 115 -15.65 2.95 23.95
CA ILE A 115 -14.45 2.15 24.26
C ILE A 115 -14.08 1.28 23.06
N SER A 116 -12.80 1.28 22.68
CA SER A 116 -12.28 0.42 21.62
C SER A 116 -12.10 -1.01 22.12
N GLN A 117 -12.54 -1.96 21.35
CA GLN A 117 -12.42 -3.40 21.61
C GLN A 117 -11.74 -4.10 20.44
N ILE A 118 -10.99 -5.14 20.74
CA ILE A 118 -10.28 -5.98 19.78
C ILE A 118 -10.86 -7.39 19.85
N SER A 119 -11.15 -7.93 18.68
CA SER A 119 -11.57 -9.33 18.55
C SER A 119 -10.89 -10.00 17.37
#